data_9e329bf6f19e2d53c590a4015a8fcfb1
#
_entry.id   9e329bf6f19e2d53c590a4015a8fcfb1
#
_cell.length_a   1.000
_cell.length_b   1.000
_cell.length_c   1.000
_cell.angle_alpha   90.00
_cell.angle_beta   90.00
_cell.angle_gamma   90.00
#
_symmetry.space_group_name_H-M   'P 1'
#
loop_
_entity.id
_entity.type
_entity.pdbx_description
1 polymer ?
#
loop_
_entity_poly.entity_id
_entity_poly.type
_entity_poly.pdbx_seq_one_letter_code
_entity_poly.pdbx_strand_id
1 'polypeptide(L)'
;MGDSSKTLVVDCDGVIADKTGIEGKYSKAKPLQYGIDQVNKLYDMGYEIVLYTARYGDRANGNIHLQYERGYKEWLEWLEKYGVKYTHAYMGKPAGILYIDDKAARVRGNNEEGWEGVWKEVAGLKGKDKYGNHYTAEQQSYWDSFVS
;
A
#
# COMPACT_ATOMS: atom_id res chain seq x y z
N MET A 1 11.55 5.77 9.39
CA MET A 1 11.56 5.51 7.93
C MET A 1 12.81 6.13 7.37
N GLY A 2 13.65 5.38 6.81
CA GLY A 2 14.86 5.90 6.22
C GLY A 2 14.64 6.34 4.79
N ASP A 3 14.75 5.41 3.90
CA ASP A 3 14.82 5.68 2.47
C ASP A 3 13.50 5.32 1.78
N SER A 4 12.82 6.33 1.26
CA SER A 4 11.55 6.14 0.54
C SER A 4 11.70 5.35 -0.77
N SER A 5 12.92 5.15 -1.27
CA SER A 5 13.15 4.30 -2.44
C SER A 5 12.80 2.84 -2.21
N LYS A 6 12.64 2.43 -0.94
CA LYS A 6 12.24 1.08 -0.54
C LYS A 6 10.85 1.02 0.06
N THR A 7 10.09 2.08 -0.05
CA THR A 7 8.74 2.17 0.52
C THR A 7 7.69 2.01 -0.57
N LEU A 8 6.79 1.07 -0.35
CA LEU A 8 5.61 0.88 -1.20
C LEU A 8 4.38 1.33 -0.40
N VAL A 9 3.61 2.24 -0.96
CA VAL A 9 2.36 2.71 -0.37
C VAL A 9 1.23 1.92 -1.01
N VAL A 10 0.48 1.20 -0.20
CA VAL A 10 -0.52 0.23 -0.65
C VAL A 10 -1.89 0.62 -0.13
N ASP A 11 -2.85 0.74 -1.02
CA ASP A 11 -4.25 0.95 -0.66
C ASP A 11 -4.83 -0.32 -0.01
N CYS A 12 -5.91 -0.16 0.73
CA CYS A 12 -6.58 -1.25 1.42
C CYS A 12 -7.74 -1.82 0.59
N ASP A 13 -8.78 -1.00 0.38
CA ASP A 13 -10.01 -1.46 -0.26
C ASP A 13 -9.80 -1.67 -1.77
N GLY A 14 -10.12 -2.88 -2.24
CA GLY A 14 -9.88 -3.29 -3.61
C GLY A 14 -8.50 -3.89 -3.85
N VAL A 15 -7.62 -3.90 -2.85
CA VAL A 15 -6.26 -4.47 -2.94
C VAL A 15 -6.09 -5.64 -1.98
N ILE A 16 -6.34 -5.45 -0.69
CA ILE A 16 -6.24 -6.50 0.34
C ILE A 16 -7.59 -6.79 1.01
N ALA A 17 -8.55 -5.90 0.88
CA ALA A 17 -9.89 -6.05 1.42
C ALA A 17 -10.92 -5.78 0.34
N ASP A 18 -12.00 -6.54 0.38
CA ASP A 18 -13.13 -6.31 -0.52
C ASP A 18 -13.78 -4.95 -0.25
N LYS A 19 -14.31 -4.33 -1.29
CA LYS A 19 -15.05 -3.08 -1.16
C LYS A 19 -16.42 -3.37 -0.60
N THR A 20 -16.69 -2.96 0.62
CA THR A 20 -17.99 -3.20 1.25
C THR A 20 -19.08 -2.27 0.71
N GLY A 21 -18.68 -1.10 0.25
CA GLY A 21 -19.61 -0.04 -0.18
C GLY A 21 -20.48 0.52 0.94
N ILE A 22 -20.34 0.02 2.16
CA ILE A 22 -21.15 0.43 3.31
C ILE A 22 -20.21 0.82 4.44
N GLU A 23 -20.20 2.09 4.77
CA GLU A 23 -19.42 2.61 5.87
C GLU A 23 -19.90 2.02 7.20
N GLY A 24 -18.97 1.76 8.10
CA GLY A 24 -19.26 1.13 9.39
C GLY A 24 -19.30 -0.39 9.38
N LYS A 25 -19.09 -1.01 8.20
CA LYS A 25 -19.01 -2.48 8.08
C LYS A 25 -17.64 -2.96 7.63
N TYR A 26 -16.63 -2.14 7.78
CA TYR A 26 -15.28 -2.47 7.36
C TYR A 26 -14.68 -3.66 8.11
N SER A 27 -15.07 -3.87 9.38
CA SER A 27 -14.65 -5.04 10.15
C SER A 27 -15.10 -6.37 9.54
N LYS A 28 -16.17 -6.33 8.73
CA LYS A 28 -16.75 -7.49 8.05
C LYS A 28 -16.29 -7.60 6.60
N ALA A 29 -15.39 -6.74 6.15
CA ALA A 29 -14.85 -6.84 4.81
C ALA A 29 -14.15 -8.17 4.62
N LYS A 30 -14.40 -8.82 3.48
CA LYS A 30 -13.75 -10.08 3.15
C LYS A 30 -12.30 -9.81 2.74
N PRO A 31 -11.36 -10.66 3.17
CA PRO A 31 -9.98 -10.52 2.71
C PRO A 31 -9.89 -10.88 1.23
N LEU A 32 -9.10 -10.11 0.50
CA LEU A 32 -8.67 -10.45 -0.85
C LEU A 32 -7.35 -11.21 -0.71
N GLN A 33 -7.44 -12.53 -0.58
CA GLN A 33 -6.29 -13.34 -0.18
C GLN A 33 -5.13 -13.27 -1.17
N TYR A 34 -5.40 -13.24 -2.46
CA TYR A 34 -4.32 -13.08 -3.44
C TYR A 34 -3.57 -11.76 -3.21
N GLY A 35 -4.29 -10.67 -3.01
CA GLY A 35 -3.69 -9.37 -2.71
C GLY A 35 -2.86 -9.38 -1.43
N ILE A 36 -3.40 -9.97 -0.37
CA ILE A 36 -2.67 -10.10 0.91
C ILE A 36 -1.38 -10.90 0.69
N ASP A 37 -1.43 -11.99 -0.05
CA ASP A 37 -0.25 -12.81 -0.33
C ASP A 37 0.81 -12.02 -1.10
N GLN A 38 0.41 -11.18 -2.06
CA GLN A 38 1.35 -10.36 -2.81
C GLN A 38 1.97 -9.26 -1.94
N VAL A 39 1.19 -8.59 -1.12
CA VAL A 39 1.69 -7.59 -0.17
C VAL A 39 2.68 -8.24 0.81
N ASN A 40 2.34 -9.40 1.34
CA ASN A 40 3.22 -10.13 2.24
C ASN A 40 4.52 -10.57 1.56
N LYS A 41 4.45 -10.98 0.30
CA LYS A 41 5.63 -11.30 -0.49
C LYS A 41 6.53 -10.08 -0.66
N LEU A 42 5.96 -8.93 -0.96
CA LEU A 42 6.72 -7.68 -1.09
C LEU A 42 7.38 -7.30 0.24
N TYR A 43 6.67 -7.45 1.35
CA TYR A 43 7.22 -7.25 2.68
C TYR A 43 8.41 -8.18 2.94
N ASP A 44 8.27 -9.45 2.62
CA ASP A 44 9.33 -10.46 2.82
C ASP A 44 10.53 -10.22 1.89
N MET A 45 10.34 -9.55 0.77
CA MET A 45 11.42 -9.13 -0.13
C MET A 45 12.24 -7.94 0.42
N GLY A 46 11.80 -7.36 1.54
CA GLY A 46 12.51 -6.26 2.20
C GLY A 46 11.94 -4.87 1.96
N TYR A 47 10.81 -4.75 1.26
CA TYR A 47 10.16 -3.45 1.11
C TYR A 47 9.48 -3.02 2.41
N GLU A 48 9.54 -1.72 2.69
CA GLU A 48 8.68 -1.12 3.71
C GLU A 48 7.29 -0.97 3.12
N ILE A 49 6.30 -1.55 3.78
CA ILE A 49 4.91 -1.49 3.34
C ILE A 49 4.16 -0.47 4.20
N VAL A 50 3.69 0.57 3.55
CA VAL A 50 2.83 1.58 4.18
C VAL A 50 1.42 1.37 3.67
N LEU A 51 0.53 0.89 4.53
CA LEU A 51 -0.89 0.78 4.18
C LEU A 51 -1.55 2.15 4.35
N TYR A 52 -2.39 2.53 3.40
CA TYR A 52 -3.01 3.84 3.38
C TYR A 52 -4.47 3.72 2.94
N THR A 53 -5.39 4.20 3.77
CA THR A 53 -6.82 4.02 3.53
C THR A 53 -7.61 5.32 3.62
N ALA A 54 -8.65 5.41 2.79
CA ALA A 54 -9.64 6.49 2.83
C ALA A 54 -10.86 6.13 3.68
N ARG A 55 -10.87 4.97 4.34
CA ARG A 55 -11.99 4.53 5.18
C ARG A 55 -12.36 5.59 6.20
N TYR A 56 -13.65 5.80 6.41
CA TYR A 56 -14.24 6.81 7.31
C TYR A 56 -13.97 8.26 6.90
N GLY A 57 -13.32 8.52 5.75
CA GLY A 57 -12.98 9.87 5.32
C GLY A 57 -14.21 10.74 5.04
N ASP A 58 -15.19 10.19 4.33
CA ASP A 58 -16.41 10.93 3.99
C ASP A 58 -17.23 11.27 5.24
N ARG A 59 -17.38 10.32 6.18
CA ARG A 59 -18.09 10.55 7.44
C ARG A 59 -17.40 11.55 8.35
N ALA A 60 -16.08 11.56 8.33
CA ALA A 60 -15.30 12.48 9.12
C ALA A 60 -15.15 13.84 8.45
N ASN A 61 -15.71 14.01 7.26
CA ASN A 61 -15.63 15.24 6.47
C ASN A 61 -14.17 15.74 6.35
N GLY A 62 -13.25 14.79 6.10
CA GLY A 62 -11.83 15.08 5.97
C GLY A 62 -11.10 15.32 7.30
N ASN A 63 -11.77 15.19 8.44
CA ASN A 63 -11.12 15.36 9.74
C ASN A 63 -10.36 14.07 10.11
N ILE A 64 -9.05 14.13 10.03
CA ILE A 64 -8.17 12.99 10.26
C ILE A 64 -8.28 12.42 11.67
N HIS A 65 -8.45 13.28 12.66
CA HIS A 65 -8.59 12.84 14.05
C HIS A 65 -9.83 11.97 14.25
N LEU A 66 -10.94 12.35 13.63
CA LEU A 66 -12.16 11.56 13.66
C LEU A 66 -12.03 10.23 12.93
N GLN A 67 -11.29 10.20 11.82
CA GLN A 67 -11.02 8.95 11.11
C GLN A 67 -10.30 7.95 12.01
N TYR A 68 -9.22 8.38 12.66
CA TYR A 68 -8.45 7.52 13.56
C TYR A 68 -9.27 7.07 14.77
N GLU A 69 -10.00 8.00 15.38
CA GLU A 69 -10.84 7.68 16.52
C GLU A 69 -11.90 6.63 16.19
N ARG A 70 -12.54 6.76 15.03
CA ARG A 70 -13.67 5.90 14.65
C ARG A 70 -13.26 4.56 14.07
N GLY A 71 -12.14 4.47 13.38
CA GLY A 71 -11.85 3.31 12.56
C GLY A 71 -10.48 2.66 12.72
N TYR A 72 -9.54 3.30 13.38
CA TYR A 72 -8.16 2.82 13.36
C TYR A 72 -7.97 1.49 14.08
N LYS A 73 -8.47 1.39 15.30
CA LYS A 73 -8.36 0.17 16.10
C LYS A 73 -9.00 -1.04 15.39
N GLU A 74 -10.20 -0.86 14.86
CA GLU A 74 -10.90 -1.89 14.11
C GLU A 74 -10.11 -2.33 12.88
N TRP A 75 -9.52 -1.38 12.17
CA TRP A 75 -8.72 -1.68 11.00
C TRP A 75 -7.46 -2.48 11.35
N LEU A 76 -6.73 -2.08 12.39
CA LEU A 76 -5.56 -2.82 12.84
C LEU A 76 -5.91 -4.25 13.28
N GLU A 77 -7.04 -4.44 13.95
CA GLU A 77 -7.54 -5.76 14.32
C GLU A 77 -7.85 -6.62 13.09
N TRP A 78 -8.44 -6.03 12.05
CA TRP A 78 -8.69 -6.69 10.79
C TRP A 78 -7.39 -7.13 10.11
N LEU A 79 -6.41 -6.23 10.05
CA LEU A 79 -5.10 -6.54 9.47
C LEU A 79 -4.40 -7.69 10.20
N GLU A 80 -4.45 -7.70 11.51
CA GLU A 80 -3.90 -8.77 12.33
C GLU A 80 -4.63 -10.08 12.10
N LYS A 81 -5.95 -10.04 12.10
CA LYS A 81 -6.80 -11.23 11.87
C LYS A 81 -6.46 -11.95 10.58
N TYR A 82 -6.20 -11.22 9.51
CA TYR A 82 -5.94 -11.79 8.19
C TYR A 82 -4.44 -11.88 7.85
N GLY A 83 -3.58 -11.65 8.82
CA GLY A 83 -2.14 -11.87 8.66
C GLY A 83 -1.46 -10.94 7.67
N VAL A 84 -1.94 -9.71 7.53
CA VAL A 84 -1.32 -8.72 6.64
C VAL A 84 -0.02 -8.21 7.27
N LYS A 85 1.07 -8.30 6.54
CA LYS A 85 2.37 -7.77 6.97
C LYS A 85 2.53 -6.34 6.48
N TYR A 86 2.90 -5.44 7.36
CA TYR A 86 3.11 -4.04 7.02
C TYR A 86 4.07 -3.37 8.00
N THR A 87 4.65 -2.25 7.59
CA THR A 87 5.54 -1.45 8.42
C THR A 87 4.75 -0.36 9.14
N HIS A 88 3.90 0.34 8.41
CA HIS A 88 3.02 1.38 8.95
C HIS A 88 1.64 1.29 8.33
N ALA A 89 0.64 1.73 9.07
CA ALA A 89 -0.75 1.80 8.60
C ALA A 89 -1.30 3.20 8.90
N TYR A 90 -1.69 3.91 7.87
CA TYR A 90 -2.20 5.28 7.98
C TYR A 90 -3.59 5.42 7.41
N MET A 91 -4.41 6.23 8.07
CA MET A 91 -5.68 6.73 7.55
C MET A 91 -5.45 8.12 6.94
N GLY A 92 -6.50 8.70 6.40
CA GLY A 92 -6.44 10.05 5.86
C GLY A 92 -6.12 10.14 4.37
N LYS A 93 -6.13 9.00 3.67
CA LYS A 93 -6.05 9.03 2.21
C LYS A 93 -7.28 9.76 1.69
N PRO A 94 -7.11 10.82 0.89
CA PRO A 94 -8.26 11.50 0.32
C PRO A 94 -9.11 10.55 -0.52
N ALA A 95 -10.41 10.52 -0.27
CA ALA A 95 -11.34 9.75 -1.09
C ALA A 95 -11.53 10.46 -2.43
N GLY A 96 -11.48 9.69 -3.51
CA GLY A 96 -11.67 10.23 -4.85
C GLY A 96 -12.10 9.12 -5.80
N ILE A 97 -12.63 9.51 -6.94
CA ILE A 97 -13.02 8.56 -7.98
C ILE A 97 -11.81 8.08 -8.80
N LEU A 98 -10.74 8.86 -8.81
CA LEU A 98 -9.54 8.55 -9.57
C LEU A 98 -8.33 9.19 -8.88
N TYR A 99 -7.24 8.45 -8.83
CA TYR A 99 -5.94 8.96 -8.37
C TYR A 99 -5.03 9.11 -9.58
N ILE A 100 -4.57 10.34 -9.84
CA ILE A 100 -3.64 10.64 -10.93
C ILE A 100 -2.27 10.79 -10.31
N ASP A 101 -1.34 9.90 -10.64
CA ASP A 101 -0.05 9.79 -9.98
C ASP A 101 0.97 9.22 -10.97
N ASP A 102 2.20 9.69 -10.89
CA ASP A 102 3.30 9.22 -11.73
C ASP A 102 3.97 7.94 -11.22
N LYS A 103 3.67 7.52 -9.99
CA LYS A 103 4.30 6.37 -9.33
C LYS A 103 3.33 5.24 -9.02
N ALA A 104 2.11 5.32 -9.49
CA ALA A 104 1.07 4.37 -9.14
C ALA A 104 1.01 3.18 -10.10
N ALA A 105 0.75 2.02 -9.52
CA ALA A 105 0.37 0.83 -10.27
C ALA A 105 -1.05 0.43 -9.84
N ARG A 106 -1.87 0.04 -10.81
CA ARG A 106 -3.26 -0.32 -10.53
C ARG A 106 -3.42 -1.82 -10.33
N VAL A 107 -4.03 -2.20 -9.22
CA VAL A 107 -4.50 -3.57 -9.00
C VAL A 107 -5.88 -3.70 -9.67
N ARG A 108 -5.98 -4.54 -10.68
CA ARG A 108 -7.20 -4.69 -11.49
C ARG A 108 -8.09 -5.84 -11.06
N GLY A 109 -7.61 -6.72 -10.21
CA GLY A 109 -8.36 -7.86 -9.70
C GLY A 109 -7.55 -8.67 -8.69
N ASN A 110 -8.24 -9.53 -7.95
CA ASN A 110 -7.63 -10.37 -6.91
C ASN A 110 -7.09 -11.67 -7.52
N ASN A 111 -6.20 -11.55 -8.49
CA ASN A 111 -5.60 -12.67 -9.21
C ASN A 111 -4.29 -12.26 -9.88
N GLU A 112 -3.59 -13.20 -10.47
CA GLU A 112 -2.31 -12.97 -11.12
C GLU A 112 -2.40 -11.89 -12.20
N GLU A 113 -3.41 -11.96 -13.06
CA GLU A 113 -3.63 -11.00 -14.12
C GLU A 113 -3.83 -9.58 -13.56
N GLY A 114 -4.61 -9.47 -12.48
CA GLY A 114 -4.90 -8.18 -11.83
C GLY A 114 -3.66 -7.52 -11.21
N TRP A 115 -2.66 -8.31 -10.86
CA TRP A 115 -1.41 -7.84 -10.24
C TRP A 115 -0.23 -7.76 -11.22
N GLU A 116 -0.42 -8.15 -12.47
CA GLU A 116 0.66 -8.17 -13.46
C GLU A 116 1.32 -6.80 -13.62
N GLY A 117 0.54 -5.73 -13.71
CA GLY A 117 1.07 -4.37 -13.83
C GLY A 117 1.88 -3.95 -12.61
N VAL A 118 1.45 -4.35 -11.41
CA VAL A 118 2.19 -4.06 -10.17
C VAL A 118 3.56 -4.73 -10.20
N TRP A 119 3.61 -6.02 -10.56
CA TRP A 119 4.88 -6.75 -10.60
C TRP A 119 5.82 -6.25 -11.69
N LYS A 120 5.30 -5.77 -12.81
CA LYS A 120 6.12 -5.11 -13.84
C LYS A 120 6.78 -3.85 -13.29
N GLU A 121 6.02 -3.02 -12.57
CA GLU A 121 6.56 -1.82 -11.94
C GLU A 121 7.59 -2.17 -10.86
N VAL A 122 7.31 -3.15 -10.03
CA VAL A 122 8.24 -3.62 -8.99
C VAL A 122 9.55 -4.10 -9.63
N ALA A 123 9.48 -4.87 -10.71
CA ALA A 123 10.68 -5.34 -11.42
C ALA A 123 11.50 -4.18 -11.98
N GLY A 124 10.86 -3.08 -12.33
CA GLY A 124 11.54 -1.88 -12.84
C GLY A 124 12.11 -0.96 -11.77
N LEU A 125 11.89 -1.24 -10.48
CA LEU A 125 12.36 -0.36 -9.41
C LEU A 125 13.86 -0.46 -9.16
N LYS A 126 14.48 -1.56 -9.53
CA LYS A 126 15.92 -1.74 -9.34
C LYS A 126 16.69 -0.64 -10.06
N GLY A 127 17.51 0.09 -9.32
CA GLY A 127 18.30 1.20 -9.87
C GLY A 127 17.54 2.52 -10.01
N LYS A 128 16.33 2.62 -9.44
CA LYS A 128 15.60 3.89 -9.39
C LYS A 128 15.77 4.57 -8.04
N ASP A 129 15.83 5.89 -8.07
CA ASP A 129 15.88 6.73 -6.87
C ASP A 129 14.48 6.95 -6.29
N LYS A 130 14.41 7.71 -5.18
CA LYS A 130 13.14 8.02 -4.51
C LYS A 130 12.16 8.85 -5.35
N TYR A 131 12.61 9.43 -6.45
CA TYR A 131 11.76 10.19 -7.38
C TYR A 131 11.31 9.34 -8.57
N GLY A 132 11.67 8.04 -8.59
CA GLY A 132 11.32 7.15 -9.67
C GLY A 132 12.23 7.26 -10.89
N ASN A 133 13.33 7.99 -10.78
CA ASN A 133 14.31 8.13 -11.85
C ASN A 133 15.38 7.06 -11.74
N HIS A 134 15.94 6.64 -12.86
CA HIS A 134 17.07 5.73 -12.85
C HIS A 134 18.28 6.37 -12.19
N TYR A 135 19.00 5.61 -11.39
CA TYR A 135 20.24 6.09 -10.79
C TYR A 135 21.26 6.39 -11.88
N THR A 136 22.05 7.46 -11.66
CA THR A 136 23.29 7.66 -12.40
C THR A 136 24.28 6.56 -12.01
N ALA A 137 25.35 6.39 -12.80
CA ALA A 137 26.39 5.42 -12.48
C ALA A 137 26.98 5.66 -11.08
N GLU A 138 27.16 6.92 -10.70
CA GLU A 138 27.66 7.30 -9.39
C GLU A 138 26.70 6.92 -8.27
N GLN A 139 25.41 7.22 -8.43
CA GLN A 139 24.38 6.84 -7.45
C GLN A 139 24.27 5.33 -7.30
N GLN A 140 24.33 4.59 -8.41
CA GLN A 140 24.27 3.14 -8.38
C GLN A 140 25.47 2.55 -7.63
N SER A 141 26.66 3.08 -7.89
CA SER A 141 27.87 2.67 -7.17
C SER A 141 27.78 2.91 -5.68
N TYR A 142 27.22 4.05 -5.28
CA TYR A 142 26.98 4.38 -3.87
C TYR A 142 26.04 3.35 -3.20
N TRP A 143 24.90 3.03 -3.86
CA TRP A 143 23.97 2.04 -3.34
C TRP A 143 24.58 0.64 -3.27
N ASP A 144 25.33 0.24 -4.27
CA ASP A 144 26.00 -1.06 -4.30
C ASP A 144 26.98 -1.22 -3.13
N SER A 145 27.62 -0.14 -2.69
CA SER A 145 28.50 -0.16 -1.53
C SER A 145 27.79 -0.41 -0.21
N PHE A 146 26.48 -0.15 -0.13
CA PHE A 146 25.67 -0.38 1.06
C PHE A 146 25.15 -1.81 1.20
N VAL A 147 25.00 -2.52 0.10
CA VAL A 147 24.40 -3.86 0.07
C VAL A 147 25.44 -4.97 -0.05
N SER A 148 26.67 -4.62 -0.19
CA SER A 148 27.79 -5.60 -0.29
C SER A 148 28.35 -5.98 1.06
#